data_a2fd14a40da285260f33c8a008c22f36
#
_entry.id   a2fd14a40da285260f33c8a008c22f36
#
_cell.length_a   1.000
_cell.length_b   1.000
_cell.length_c   1.000
_cell.angle_alpha   90.00
_cell.angle_beta   90.00
_cell.angle_gamma   90.00
#
_symmetry.space_group_name_H-M   'P 1'
#
loop_
_entity.id
_entity.type
_entity.pdbx_description
1 polymer ?
#
loop_
_entity_poly.entity_id
_entity_poly.type
_entity_poly.pdbx_seq_one_letter_code
_entity_poly.pdbx_strand_id
1 'polypeptide(L)'
;MTIIDELKLLNGWDDLIKSNFDLLSSISDKLEKEKAEFVVYPPEGMVFNAFKRTSLENVRCVIIGQDPYINHEFVDGEWIPQAMGMSFSVPNGVKPPRSLNNIYKELKNCYPEFQPSDSGDLSNWTDDVLLLNVTLTVRKGSSNSHKKMGWNAFTNNVIQALIKREKPLVFLSWGRDAHKITKLAEGTHHCVIKTSHPSLVGNF
;
A
#
# COMPACT_ATOMS: atom_id res chain seq x y z
N MET A 1 -1.50 -12.94 -15.70
CA MET A 1 -0.38 -11.95 -15.75
C MET A 1 0.46 -12.12 -14.49
N THR A 2 1.77 -12.27 -14.63
CA THR A 2 2.67 -12.36 -13.46
C THR A 2 2.99 -10.97 -12.91
N ILE A 3 3.52 -10.90 -11.67
CA ILE A 3 4.00 -9.61 -11.14
C ILE A 3 5.18 -9.05 -11.95
N ILE A 4 5.96 -9.90 -12.63
CA ILE A 4 7.04 -9.47 -13.52
C ILE A 4 6.50 -8.75 -14.76
N ASP A 5 5.35 -9.16 -15.28
CA ASP A 5 4.70 -8.46 -16.38
C ASP A 5 4.20 -7.08 -15.94
N GLU A 6 3.73 -6.96 -14.69
CA GLU A 6 3.31 -5.66 -14.14
C GLU A 6 4.46 -4.66 -14.01
N LEU A 7 5.69 -5.12 -13.72
CA LEU A 7 6.87 -4.23 -13.59
C LEU A 7 7.13 -3.41 -14.84
N LYS A 8 6.79 -3.94 -16.03
CA LYS A 8 6.94 -3.23 -17.31
C LYS A 8 6.04 -2.01 -17.45
N LEU A 9 5.02 -1.90 -16.58
CA LEU A 9 4.05 -0.81 -16.57
C LEU A 9 4.38 0.29 -15.55
N LEU A 10 5.45 0.11 -14.76
CA LEU A 10 5.87 1.07 -13.74
C LEU A 10 6.75 2.15 -14.38
N ASN A 11 6.39 3.40 -14.18
CA ASN A 11 7.13 4.54 -14.71
C ASN A 11 7.83 5.29 -13.58
N GLY A 12 9.11 5.62 -13.77
CA GLY A 12 9.90 6.35 -12.79
C GLY A 12 10.41 5.52 -11.59
N TRP A 13 10.34 4.18 -11.67
CA TRP A 13 10.87 3.24 -10.67
C TRP A 13 11.92 2.29 -11.24
N ASP A 14 12.46 2.59 -12.43
CA ASP A 14 13.29 1.68 -13.23
C ASP A 14 14.53 1.20 -12.49
N ASP A 15 15.27 2.10 -11.82
CA ASP A 15 16.48 1.74 -11.09
C ASP A 15 16.18 0.87 -9.87
N LEU A 16 15.07 1.15 -9.17
CA LEU A 16 14.62 0.31 -8.06
C LEU A 16 14.24 -1.09 -8.56
N ILE A 17 13.51 -1.18 -9.68
CA ILE A 17 13.12 -2.46 -10.27
C ILE A 17 14.35 -3.26 -10.68
N LYS A 18 15.30 -2.65 -11.40
CA LYS A 18 16.54 -3.30 -11.83
C LYS A 18 17.34 -3.85 -10.65
N SER A 19 17.51 -3.05 -9.60
CA SER A 19 18.27 -3.45 -8.41
C SER A 19 17.58 -4.50 -7.55
N ASN A 20 16.29 -4.74 -7.76
CA ASN A 20 15.49 -5.71 -7.01
C ASN A 20 14.96 -6.85 -7.89
N PHE A 21 15.42 -6.99 -9.12
CA PHE A 21 14.83 -7.93 -10.07
C PHE A 21 14.87 -9.38 -9.59
N ASP A 22 15.98 -9.85 -9.06
CA ASP A 22 16.12 -11.22 -8.54
C ASP A 22 15.19 -11.48 -7.35
N LEU A 23 15.06 -10.51 -6.45
CA LEU A 23 14.12 -10.58 -5.33
C LEU A 23 12.67 -10.66 -5.84
N LEU A 24 12.29 -9.79 -6.78
CA LEU A 24 10.95 -9.77 -7.35
C LEU A 24 10.64 -11.04 -8.14
N SER A 25 11.62 -11.60 -8.87
CA SER A 25 11.48 -12.90 -9.55
C SER A 25 11.24 -14.02 -8.55
N SER A 26 12.01 -14.08 -7.45
CA SER A 26 11.78 -15.05 -6.38
C SER A 26 10.40 -14.93 -5.73
N ILE A 27 9.91 -13.69 -5.54
CA ILE A 27 8.55 -13.45 -5.03
C ILE A 27 7.50 -13.93 -6.05
N SER A 28 7.72 -13.65 -7.34
CA SER A 28 6.83 -14.11 -8.44
C SER A 28 6.67 -15.63 -8.43
N ASP A 29 7.78 -16.38 -8.35
CA ASP A 29 7.74 -17.84 -8.31
C ASP A 29 6.95 -18.39 -7.12
N LYS A 30 7.09 -17.75 -5.96
CA LYS A 30 6.33 -18.12 -4.76
C LYS A 30 4.84 -17.79 -4.93
N LEU A 31 4.52 -16.65 -5.54
CA LEU A 31 3.13 -16.25 -5.79
C LEU A 31 2.42 -17.18 -6.78
N GLU A 32 3.10 -17.63 -7.84
CA GLU A 32 2.51 -18.58 -8.79
C GLU A 32 2.19 -19.93 -8.11
N LYS A 33 3.04 -20.40 -7.21
CA LYS A 33 2.74 -21.59 -6.38
C LYS A 33 1.57 -21.34 -5.44
N GLU A 34 1.51 -20.18 -4.80
CA GLU A 34 0.44 -19.79 -3.89
C GLU A 34 -0.92 -19.70 -4.62
N LYS A 35 -0.93 -19.10 -5.82
CA LYS A 35 -2.13 -18.97 -6.66
C LYS A 35 -2.67 -20.31 -7.17
N ALA A 36 -1.84 -21.34 -7.26
CA ALA A 36 -2.30 -22.68 -7.63
C ALA A 36 -3.25 -23.29 -6.58
N GLU A 37 -3.16 -22.87 -5.32
CA GLU A 37 -3.93 -23.43 -4.21
C GLU A 37 -4.91 -22.42 -3.59
N PHE A 38 -4.60 -21.12 -3.67
CA PHE A 38 -5.34 -20.08 -2.96
C PHE A 38 -5.66 -18.87 -3.84
N VAL A 39 -6.75 -18.19 -3.50
CA VAL A 39 -7.05 -16.88 -4.06
C VAL A 39 -6.13 -15.84 -3.40
N VAL A 40 -5.39 -15.11 -4.21
CA VAL A 40 -4.44 -14.07 -3.78
C VAL A 40 -4.99 -12.68 -4.11
N TYR A 41 -4.89 -11.76 -3.17
CA TYR A 41 -5.22 -10.35 -3.34
C TYR A 41 -3.97 -9.47 -3.29
N PRO A 42 -3.96 -8.29 -3.95
CA PRO A 42 -4.97 -7.80 -4.87
C PRO A 42 -5.06 -8.63 -6.17
N PRO A 43 -6.10 -8.41 -7.01
CA PRO A 43 -6.22 -9.07 -8.32
C PRO A 43 -4.99 -8.83 -9.21
N GLU A 44 -4.82 -9.69 -10.19
CA GLU A 44 -3.77 -9.55 -11.20
C GLU A 44 -3.81 -8.17 -11.86
N GLY A 45 -2.64 -7.62 -12.15
CA GLY A 45 -2.50 -6.28 -12.69
C GLY A 45 -2.64 -5.16 -11.68
N MET A 46 -2.87 -5.46 -10.39
CA MET A 46 -3.07 -4.47 -9.35
C MET A 46 -2.03 -4.47 -8.23
N VAL A 47 -1.09 -5.44 -8.22
CA VAL A 47 -0.12 -5.57 -7.11
C VAL A 47 0.72 -4.30 -6.93
N PHE A 48 1.08 -3.65 -8.02
CA PHE A 48 1.91 -2.45 -8.03
C PHE A 48 1.12 -1.15 -8.31
N ASN A 49 -0.19 -1.11 -8.04
CA ASN A 49 -0.98 0.09 -8.36
C ASN A 49 -0.47 1.36 -7.67
N ALA A 50 0.01 1.28 -6.42
CA ALA A 50 0.62 2.44 -5.75
C ALA A 50 1.79 3.03 -6.57
N PHE A 51 2.62 2.17 -7.16
CA PHE A 51 3.76 2.58 -7.99
C PHE A 51 3.37 3.04 -9.39
N LYS A 52 2.32 2.47 -9.97
CA LYS A 52 1.80 2.89 -11.29
C LYS A 52 1.22 4.29 -11.25
N ARG A 53 0.60 4.65 -10.12
CA ARG A 53 -0.09 5.93 -9.96
C ARG A 53 0.83 7.04 -9.47
N THR A 54 1.81 6.73 -8.63
CA THR A 54 2.73 7.73 -8.06
C THR A 54 4.15 7.38 -8.46
N SER A 55 4.77 8.16 -9.35
CA SER A 55 6.18 8.00 -9.71
C SER A 55 7.09 8.41 -8.55
N LEU A 56 8.30 7.87 -8.49
CA LEU A 56 9.27 8.18 -7.43
C LEU A 56 9.47 9.69 -7.24
N GLU A 57 9.56 10.45 -8.33
CA GLU A 57 9.80 11.90 -8.29
C GLU A 57 8.62 12.69 -7.74
N ASN A 58 7.40 12.22 -7.95
CA ASN A 58 6.19 12.92 -7.53
C ASN A 58 5.85 12.69 -6.05
N VAL A 59 6.40 11.64 -5.43
CA VAL A 59 6.11 11.37 -4.02
C VAL A 59 6.46 12.56 -3.13
N ARG A 60 5.50 13.05 -2.37
CA ARG A 60 5.66 14.05 -1.31
C ARG A 60 5.26 13.50 0.06
N CYS A 61 4.32 12.57 0.07
CA CYS A 61 3.86 11.90 1.27
C CYS A 61 3.82 10.38 1.03
N VAL A 62 4.15 9.60 2.05
CA VAL A 62 4.02 8.14 2.03
C VAL A 62 3.11 7.72 3.17
N ILE A 63 1.99 7.10 2.85
CA ILE A 63 1.09 6.49 3.83
C ILE A 63 1.34 4.98 3.83
N ILE A 64 1.71 4.44 5.00
CA ILE A 64 2.14 3.05 5.10
C ILE A 64 1.09 2.21 5.79
N GLY A 65 0.52 1.26 5.03
CA GLY A 65 -0.33 0.18 5.52
C GLY A 65 0.46 -1.11 5.78
N GLN A 66 -0.18 -2.09 6.40
CA GLN A 66 0.44 -3.39 6.73
C GLN A 66 0.43 -4.34 5.53
N ASP A 67 -0.75 -4.80 5.14
CA ASP A 67 -1.01 -5.74 4.04
C ASP A 67 -2.34 -5.38 3.34
N PRO A 68 -2.62 -5.91 2.16
CA PRO A 68 -3.87 -5.64 1.47
C PRO A 68 -5.08 -6.13 2.26
N TYR A 69 -6.24 -5.55 2.00
CA TYR A 69 -7.51 -6.05 2.53
C TYR A 69 -7.74 -7.51 2.10
N ILE A 70 -8.25 -8.31 3.03
CA ILE A 70 -8.43 -9.77 2.83
C ILE A 70 -9.83 -10.15 2.34
N ASN A 71 -10.76 -9.19 2.35
CA ASN A 71 -12.16 -9.42 2.06
C ASN A 71 -12.55 -8.93 0.66
N HIS A 72 -13.77 -9.25 0.28
CA HIS A 72 -14.46 -8.77 -0.91
C HIS A 72 -15.89 -8.41 -0.56
N GLU A 73 -16.53 -7.62 -1.40
CA GLU A 73 -17.92 -7.19 -1.25
C GLU A 73 -18.71 -7.51 -2.51
N PHE A 74 -20.01 -7.69 -2.34
CA PHE A 74 -20.93 -7.88 -3.45
C PHE A 74 -21.48 -6.52 -3.88
N VAL A 75 -21.09 -6.05 -5.07
CA VAL A 75 -21.44 -4.75 -5.62
C VAL A 75 -21.98 -4.96 -7.04
N ASP A 76 -23.15 -4.44 -7.32
CA ASP A 76 -23.78 -4.46 -8.66
C ASP A 76 -23.80 -5.84 -9.35
N GLY A 77 -24.00 -6.90 -8.56
CA GLY A 77 -24.10 -8.29 -9.08
C GLY A 77 -22.77 -9.05 -9.12
N GLU A 78 -21.64 -8.43 -8.72
CA GLU A 78 -20.31 -9.04 -8.76
C GLU A 78 -19.61 -9.02 -7.40
N TRP A 79 -18.74 -10.01 -7.17
CA TRP A 79 -17.86 -10.05 -6.00
C TRP A 79 -16.58 -9.27 -6.27
N ILE A 80 -16.44 -8.09 -5.67
CA ILE A 80 -15.30 -7.20 -5.86
C ILE A 80 -14.33 -7.30 -4.66
N PRO A 81 -13.05 -7.68 -4.87
CA PRO A 81 -12.04 -7.61 -3.83
C PRO A 81 -11.85 -6.19 -3.31
N GLN A 82 -11.74 -6.02 -1.98
CA GLN A 82 -11.42 -4.72 -1.39
C GLN A 82 -9.99 -4.26 -1.70
N ALA A 83 -9.06 -5.20 -1.86
CA ALA A 83 -7.68 -4.88 -2.18
C ALA A 83 -7.52 -4.44 -3.63
N MET A 84 -6.88 -3.30 -3.85
CA MET A 84 -6.60 -2.74 -5.17
C MET A 84 -5.13 -2.31 -5.37
N GLY A 85 -4.21 -2.81 -4.52
CA GLY A 85 -2.77 -2.52 -4.62
C GLY A 85 -2.35 -1.16 -4.11
N MET A 86 -3.21 -0.51 -3.32
CA MET A 86 -2.95 0.74 -2.60
C MET A 86 -3.38 0.61 -1.15
N SER A 87 -2.56 1.09 -0.22
CA SER A 87 -2.90 1.03 1.21
C SER A 87 -4.17 1.86 1.50
N PHE A 88 -5.04 1.32 2.36
CA PHE A 88 -6.31 1.94 2.80
C PHE A 88 -7.36 2.16 1.71
N SER A 89 -7.03 2.09 0.43
CA SER A 89 -7.93 2.29 -0.69
C SER A 89 -8.69 1.01 -1.05
N VAL A 90 -9.93 1.17 -1.49
CA VAL A 90 -10.76 0.11 -2.09
C VAL A 90 -11.31 0.58 -3.43
N PRO A 91 -11.71 -0.33 -4.35
CA PRO A 91 -12.27 0.06 -5.63
C PRO A 91 -13.53 0.92 -5.50
N ASN A 92 -13.79 1.73 -6.52
CA ASN A 92 -15.02 2.51 -6.58
C ASN A 92 -16.27 1.60 -6.45
N GLY A 93 -17.29 2.08 -5.73
CA GLY A 93 -18.48 1.30 -5.40
C GLY A 93 -18.36 0.39 -4.18
N VAL A 94 -17.15 0.08 -3.74
CA VAL A 94 -16.89 -0.63 -2.48
C VAL A 94 -16.94 0.36 -1.31
N LYS A 95 -17.64 0.00 -0.24
CA LYS A 95 -17.78 0.86 0.95
C LYS A 95 -16.43 1.07 1.63
N PRO A 96 -16.15 2.29 2.14
CA PRO A 96 -14.94 2.56 2.90
C PRO A 96 -14.80 1.61 4.09
N PRO A 97 -13.70 0.85 4.21
CA PRO A 97 -13.44 0.00 5.38
C PRO A 97 -13.28 0.82 6.66
N ARG A 98 -13.37 0.16 7.81
CA ARG A 98 -13.29 0.80 9.14
C ARG A 98 -12.10 1.74 9.30
N SER A 99 -10.91 1.31 8.90
CA SER A 99 -9.70 2.13 9.01
C SER A 99 -9.81 3.42 8.18
N LEU A 100 -10.32 3.33 6.95
CA LEU A 100 -10.53 4.49 6.09
C LEU A 100 -11.62 5.43 6.63
N ASN A 101 -12.71 4.87 7.16
CA ASN A 101 -13.76 5.67 7.82
C ASN A 101 -13.20 6.46 9.01
N ASN A 102 -12.25 5.89 9.77
CA ASN A 102 -11.61 6.60 10.87
C ASN A 102 -10.67 7.71 10.37
N ILE A 103 -9.95 7.47 9.27
CA ILE A 103 -9.15 8.50 8.59
C ILE A 103 -10.06 9.66 8.14
N TYR A 104 -11.19 9.38 7.51
CA TYR A 104 -12.15 10.40 7.08
C TYR A 104 -12.75 11.18 8.25
N LYS A 105 -13.03 10.52 9.39
CA LYS A 105 -13.49 11.21 10.60
C LYS A 105 -12.45 12.18 11.12
N GLU A 106 -11.17 11.76 11.16
CA GLU A 106 -10.10 12.63 11.62
C GLU A 106 -9.87 13.82 10.68
N LEU A 107 -9.90 13.57 9.37
CA LEU A 107 -9.85 14.68 8.41
C LEU A 107 -10.98 15.68 8.60
N LYS A 108 -12.20 15.22 8.89
CA LYS A 108 -13.34 16.11 9.17
C LYS A 108 -13.19 16.86 10.49
N ASN A 109 -12.57 16.24 11.51
CA ASN A 109 -12.27 16.91 12.77
C ASN A 109 -11.24 18.04 12.59
N CYS A 110 -10.20 17.78 11.78
CA CYS A 110 -9.16 18.77 11.51
C CYS A 110 -9.60 19.85 10.51
N TYR A 111 -10.45 19.47 9.56
CA TYR A 111 -10.93 20.31 8.46
C TYR A 111 -12.46 20.21 8.38
N PRO A 112 -13.22 21.06 9.10
CA PRO A 112 -14.68 20.98 9.17
C PRO A 112 -15.39 21.03 7.80
N GLU A 113 -14.77 21.69 6.81
CA GLU A 113 -15.26 21.76 5.41
C GLU A 113 -15.00 20.50 4.62
N PHE A 114 -14.16 19.58 5.12
CA PHE A 114 -13.90 18.29 4.44
C PHE A 114 -15.19 17.47 4.35
N GLN A 115 -15.54 17.07 3.16
CA GLN A 115 -16.66 16.14 2.91
C GLN A 115 -16.09 14.77 2.59
N PRO A 116 -16.29 13.76 3.47
CA PRO A 116 -15.91 12.39 3.17
C PRO A 116 -16.56 11.92 1.88
N SER A 117 -15.80 11.22 1.04
CA SER A 117 -16.39 10.54 -0.10
C SER A 117 -17.16 9.30 0.38
N ASP A 118 -18.28 9.00 -0.26
CA ASP A 118 -18.98 7.73 -0.09
C ASP A 118 -18.20 6.57 -0.70
N SER A 119 -17.26 6.89 -1.59
CA SER A 119 -16.32 5.94 -2.17
C SER A 119 -15.09 5.76 -1.27
N GLY A 120 -14.63 4.52 -1.15
CA GLY A 120 -13.34 4.21 -0.53
C GLY A 120 -12.14 4.29 -1.48
N ASP A 121 -12.34 4.74 -2.72
CA ASP A 121 -11.28 4.91 -3.71
C ASP A 121 -10.47 6.18 -3.45
N LEU A 122 -9.18 6.00 -3.09
CA LEU A 122 -8.23 7.07 -2.84
C LEU A 122 -7.37 7.43 -4.06
N SER A 123 -7.78 7.06 -5.25
CA SER A 123 -7.03 7.37 -6.48
C SER A 123 -6.72 8.86 -6.65
N ASN A 124 -7.59 9.74 -6.15
CA ASN A 124 -7.39 11.19 -6.17
C ASN A 124 -6.26 11.68 -5.25
N TRP A 125 -5.75 10.82 -4.35
CA TRP A 125 -4.62 11.18 -3.48
C TRP A 125 -3.28 10.87 -4.14
N THR A 126 -3.27 10.06 -5.20
CA THR A 126 -2.05 9.43 -5.75
C THR A 126 -1.22 10.34 -6.66
N ASP A 127 -1.59 11.59 -6.85
CA ASP A 127 -0.76 12.55 -7.60
C ASP A 127 0.60 12.76 -6.92
N ASP A 128 0.62 12.79 -5.57
CA ASP A 128 1.82 13.00 -4.76
C ASP A 128 1.87 12.15 -3.47
N VAL A 129 0.87 11.32 -3.21
CA VAL A 129 0.83 10.42 -2.05
C VAL A 129 1.03 8.97 -2.48
N LEU A 130 2.12 8.37 -2.03
CA LEU A 130 2.37 6.94 -2.22
C LEU A 130 1.62 6.13 -1.14
N LEU A 131 0.58 5.42 -1.55
CA LEU A 131 -0.23 4.56 -0.69
C LEU A 131 0.38 3.15 -0.64
N LEU A 132 1.40 2.95 0.19
CA LEU A 132 2.24 1.76 0.21
C LEU A 132 1.84 0.79 1.33
N ASN A 133 1.68 -0.50 1.01
CA ASN A 133 1.66 -1.56 2.01
C ASN A 133 3.06 -2.14 2.24
N VAL A 134 3.36 -2.56 3.47
CA VAL A 134 4.62 -3.27 3.80
C VAL A 134 4.69 -4.62 3.08
N THR A 135 3.57 -5.32 2.97
CA THR A 135 3.40 -6.57 2.22
C THR A 135 2.41 -6.30 1.08
N LEU A 136 2.80 -6.55 -0.18
CA LEU A 136 1.98 -6.12 -1.33
C LEU A 136 0.90 -7.13 -1.74
N THR A 137 0.94 -8.36 -1.24
CA THR A 137 -0.04 -9.40 -1.53
C THR A 137 -0.48 -10.11 -0.27
N VAL A 138 -1.64 -10.76 -0.31
CA VAL A 138 -2.19 -11.52 0.80
C VAL A 138 -3.10 -12.63 0.29
N ARG A 139 -3.24 -13.75 1.01
CA ARG A 139 -4.26 -14.75 0.75
C ARG A 139 -5.63 -14.24 1.17
N LYS A 140 -6.64 -14.44 0.33
CA LYS A 140 -8.04 -14.13 0.67
C LYS A 140 -8.40 -14.70 2.05
N GLY A 141 -8.95 -13.84 2.90
CA GLY A 141 -9.40 -14.22 4.24
C GLY A 141 -8.31 -14.42 5.29
N SER A 142 -7.01 -14.25 4.95
CA SER A 142 -5.89 -14.54 5.86
C SER A 142 -4.86 -13.43 5.92
N SER A 143 -5.06 -12.47 6.84
CA SER A 143 -4.11 -11.37 7.05
C SER A 143 -2.71 -11.89 7.42
N ASN A 144 -1.66 -11.18 7.00
CA ASN A 144 -0.26 -11.52 7.20
C ASN A 144 0.21 -12.84 6.56
N SER A 145 -0.62 -13.51 5.76
CA SER A 145 -0.26 -14.79 5.12
C SER A 145 1.00 -14.72 4.26
N HIS A 146 1.28 -13.57 3.63
CA HIS A 146 2.44 -13.35 2.77
C HIS A 146 3.60 -12.60 3.43
N LYS A 147 3.58 -12.47 4.75
CA LYS A 147 4.64 -11.75 5.51
C LYS A 147 6.06 -12.29 5.27
N LYS A 148 6.18 -13.60 4.95
CA LYS A 148 7.47 -14.27 4.71
C LYS A 148 7.82 -14.42 3.22
N MET A 149 7.05 -13.85 2.31
CA MET A 149 7.29 -13.99 0.85
C MET A 149 8.52 -13.22 0.34
N GLY A 150 8.95 -12.19 1.04
CA GLY A 150 10.07 -11.31 0.63
C GLY A 150 9.65 -9.86 0.42
N TRP A 151 8.36 -9.53 0.48
CA TRP A 151 7.85 -8.17 0.28
C TRP A 151 8.51 -7.13 1.19
N ASN A 152 8.76 -7.49 2.46
CA ASN A 152 9.40 -6.56 3.42
C ASN A 152 10.79 -6.12 2.97
N ALA A 153 11.55 -7.00 2.30
CA ALA A 153 12.86 -6.63 1.75
C ALA A 153 12.69 -5.64 0.59
N PHE A 154 11.75 -5.89 -0.32
CA PHE A 154 11.44 -4.99 -1.41
C PHE A 154 10.97 -3.62 -0.90
N THR A 155 10.00 -3.58 0.00
CA THR A 155 9.44 -2.32 0.53
C THR A 155 10.47 -1.55 1.38
N ASN A 156 11.39 -2.22 2.08
CA ASN A 156 12.53 -1.56 2.69
C ASN A 156 13.41 -0.85 1.65
N ASN A 157 13.67 -1.48 0.50
CA ASN A 157 14.44 -0.87 -0.59
C ASN A 157 13.68 0.31 -1.23
N VAL A 158 12.35 0.25 -1.30
CA VAL A 158 11.51 1.41 -1.68
C VAL A 158 11.73 2.59 -0.74
N ILE A 159 11.64 2.36 0.58
CA ILE A 159 11.88 3.42 1.57
C ILE A 159 13.32 3.95 1.46
N GLN A 160 14.32 3.10 1.27
CA GLN A 160 15.70 3.53 1.05
C GLN A 160 15.87 4.40 -0.21
N ALA A 161 15.17 4.09 -1.30
CA ALA A 161 15.18 4.93 -2.50
C ALA A 161 14.53 6.30 -2.22
N LEU A 162 13.44 6.32 -1.47
CA LEU A 162 12.74 7.55 -1.08
C LEU A 162 13.59 8.45 -0.18
N ILE A 163 14.27 7.89 0.83
CA ILE A 163 15.10 8.70 1.75
C ILE A 163 16.40 9.24 1.13
N LYS A 164 16.78 8.76 -0.05
CA LYS A 164 17.91 9.32 -0.82
C LYS A 164 17.53 10.60 -1.58
N ARG A 165 16.25 10.94 -1.65
CA ARG A 165 15.80 12.14 -2.36
C ARG A 165 16.17 13.39 -1.59
N GLU A 166 16.60 14.43 -2.30
CA GLU A 166 16.95 15.74 -1.71
C GLU A 166 15.72 16.49 -1.18
N LYS A 167 14.58 16.38 -1.89
CA LYS A 167 13.32 17.03 -1.47
C LYS A 167 12.76 16.31 -0.25
N PRO A 168 12.45 17.04 0.85
CA PRO A 168 11.85 16.46 2.03
C PRO A 168 10.53 15.76 1.74
N LEU A 169 10.32 14.63 2.39
CA LEU A 169 9.11 13.81 2.34
C LEU A 169 8.47 13.73 3.72
N VAL A 170 7.17 13.45 3.75
CA VAL A 170 6.43 13.10 4.96
C VAL A 170 6.11 11.61 4.92
N PHE A 171 6.44 10.88 5.98
CA PHE A 171 6.05 9.48 6.18
C PHE A 171 4.97 9.43 7.26
N LEU A 172 3.74 9.10 6.88
CA LEU A 172 2.65 8.80 7.81
C LEU A 172 2.71 7.31 8.18
N SER A 173 3.16 7.05 9.39
CA SER A 173 3.49 5.73 9.89
C SER A 173 2.47 5.30 10.94
N TRP A 174 1.48 4.51 10.53
CA TRP A 174 0.37 4.11 11.38
C TRP A 174 0.47 2.66 11.84
N GLY A 175 0.79 2.49 13.12
CA GLY A 175 0.90 1.18 13.76
C GLY A 175 2.28 0.54 13.65
N ARG A 176 2.46 -0.55 14.39
CA ARG A 176 3.78 -1.17 14.65
C ARG A 176 4.54 -1.62 13.41
N ASP A 177 3.87 -2.16 12.40
CA ASP A 177 4.57 -2.65 11.20
C ASP A 177 5.03 -1.48 10.31
N ALA A 178 4.23 -0.40 10.21
CA ALA A 178 4.65 0.84 9.58
C ALA A 178 5.82 1.49 10.35
N HIS A 179 5.78 1.54 11.69
CA HIS A 179 6.86 2.10 12.51
C HIS A 179 8.21 1.39 12.27
N LYS A 180 8.21 0.07 12.05
CA LYS A 180 9.45 -0.69 11.79
C LYS A 180 10.12 -0.26 10.50
N ILE A 181 9.36 -0.10 9.42
CA ILE A 181 9.90 0.25 8.11
C ILE A 181 10.30 1.74 8.05
N THR A 182 9.52 2.63 8.66
CA THR A 182 9.82 4.08 8.67
C THR A 182 10.97 4.46 9.61
N LYS A 183 11.41 3.53 10.47
CA LYS A 183 12.63 3.74 11.27
C LYS A 183 13.85 4.10 10.41
N LEU A 184 13.89 3.64 9.15
CA LEU A 184 14.95 3.98 8.20
C LEU A 184 15.00 5.47 7.85
N ALA A 185 13.87 6.17 7.94
CA ALA A 185 13.78 7.61 7.64
C ALA A 185 14.00 8.50 8.87
N GLU A 186 14.09 7.93 10.08
CA GLU A 186 14.35 8.70 11.31
C GLU A 186 15.77 9.25 11.31
N GLY A 187 15.91 10.50 11.79
CA GLY A 187 17.20 11.19 11.82
C GLY A 187 17.71 11.68 10.45
N THR A 188 16.92 11.50 9.39
CA THR A 188 17.17 12.12 8.09
C THR A 188 16.48 13.49 8.01
N HIS A 189 16.60 14.17 6.87
CA HIS A 189 15.91 15.45 6.63
C HIS A 189 14.41 15.29 6.30
N HIS A 190 13.90 14.07 6.29
CA HIS A 190 12.48 13.78 6.08
C HIS A 190 11.69 13.85 7.40
N CYS A 191 10.38 14.06 7.30
CA CYS A 191 9.47 14.07 8.46
C CYS A 191 8.83 12.69 8.64
N VAL A 192 8.89 12.12 9.85
CA VAL A 192 8.21 10.86 10.18
C VAL A 192 7.19 11.13 11.28
N ILE A 193 5.90 10.95 10.95
CA ILE A 193 4.78 11.11 11.89
C ILE A 193 4.29 9.70 12.27
N LYS A 194 4.47 9.34 13.54
CA LYS A 194 4.08 8.05 14.09
C LYS A 194 2.85 8.17 14.95
N THR A 195 1.83 7.37 14.67
CA THR A 195 0.64 7.23 15.50
C THR A 195 0.17 5.78 15.56
N SER A 196 -0.89 5.50 16.33
CA SER A 196 -1.55 4.20 16.33
C SER A 196 -2.18 3.90 14.97
N HIS A 197 -2.46 2.63 14.70
CA HIS A 197 -3.17 2.23 13.48
C HIS A 197 -4.62 2.75 13.53
N PRO A 198 -5.20 3.25 12.42
CA PRO A 198 -6.56 3.80 12.40
C PRO A 198 -7.68 2.77 12.58
N SER A 199 -7.37 1.48 12.82
CA SER A 199 -8.37 0.50 13.23
C SER A 199 -8.75 0.67 14.70
N LEU A 200 -10.01 0.39 15.07
CA LEU A 200 -10.53 0.49 16.45
C LEU A 200 -9.92 -0.54 17.43
N VAL A 201 -9.02 -1.40 17.00
CA VAL A 201 -8.38 -2.44 17.81
C VAL A 201 -7.10 -1.95 18.50
N GLY A 202 -6.63 -0.75 18.18
CA GLY A 202 -5.55 -0.10 18.90
C GLY A 202 -6.14 0.75 20.03
N ASN A 203 -5.95 0.37 21.28
CA ASN A 203 -6.21 1.28 22.40
C ASN A 203 -5.40 2.56 22.16
N PHE A 204 -6.08 3.68 22.13
CA PHE A 204 -5.52 5.03 22.23
C PHE A 204 -4.91 5.22 23.59
#